data_8eb26296ea7374cfcc59d51521256024
#
_entry.id   8eb26296ea7374cfcc59d51521256024
#
_cell.length_a   1.000
_cell.length_b   1.000
_cell.length_c   1.000
_cell.angle_alpha   90.00
_cell.angle_beta   90.00
_cell.angle_gamma   90.00
#
_symmetry.space_group_name_H-M   'P 1'
#
loop_
_entity.id
_entity.type
_entity.pdbx_description
1 polymer ?
#
loop_
_entity_poly.entity_id
_entity_poly.type
_entity_poly.pdbx_seq_one_letter_code
_entity_poly.pdbx_strand_id
1 'polypeptide(L)'
;YLDKEYFCYMTGFIAGMPFLGDTDKNIRCERLETPRVRVPKGSIGITEQFANIYTFESPGGWNIIGNTPKRIFEIKNLNQPALINPGDKVKFYQITKDEYLNWNE
;
A
#
# COMPACT_ATOMS: atom_id res chain seq x y z
N TYR A 1 6.00 -10.46 6.60
CA TYR A 1 5.54 -9.14 6.14
C TYR A 1 4.90 -8.32 7.26
N LEU A 2 4.02 -8.94 8.05
CA LEU A 2 3.29 -8.24 9.12
C LEU A 2 4.14 -7.96 10.37
N ASP A 3 5.22 -8.69 10.58
CA ASP A 3 6.03 -8.59 11.78
C ASP A 3 7.04 -7.45 11.76
N LYS A 4 7.03 -6.65 10.70
CA LYS A 4 8.05 -5.64 10.46
C LYS A 4 7.46 -4.25 10.35
N GLU A 5 8.18 -3.24 10.87
CA GLU A 5 7.91 -1.86 10.55
C GLU A 5 8.57 -1.50 9.22
N TYR A 6 7.86 -0.76 8.40
CA TYR A 6 8.36 -0.28 7.11
C TYR A 6 8.58 1.22 7.19
N PHE A 7 9.64 1.67 6.54
CA PHE A 7 9.95 3.08 6.42
C PHE A 7 9.37 3.60 5.10
N CYS A 8 8.68 4.73 5.15
CA CYS A 8 8.18 5.37 3.94
C CYS A 8 9.28 6.23 3.33
N TYR A 9 9.83 5.78 2.21
CA TYR A 9 10.90 6.51 1.53
C TYR A 9 10.37 7.69 0.75
N MET A 10 9.24 7.52 0.09
CA MET A 10 8.65 8.55 -0.75
C MET A 10 7.18 8.26 -1.00
N THR A 11 6.47 9.28 -1.49
CA THR A 11 5.12 9.11 -2.03
C THR A 11 5.15 9.61 -3.47
N GLY A 12 4.33 8.99 -4.33
CA GLY A 12 4.30 9.40 -5.72
C GLY A 12 3.71 8.38 -6.63
N PHE A 13 3.90 8.57 -7.93
CA PHE A 13 3.28 7.82 -9.02
C PHE A 13 1.78 8.10 -9.09
N ILE A 14 1.02 7.85 -8.03
CA ILE A 14 -0.34 8.35 -7.83
C ILE A 14 -0.41 9.05 -6.48
N ALA A 15 -1.37 9.97 -6.35
CA ALA A 15 -1.48 10.82 -5.17
C ALA A 15 -1.55 10.02 -3.87
N GLY A 16 -0.67 10.33 -2.94
CA GLY A 16 -0.64 9.72 -1.62
C GLY A 16 -0.19 8.27 -1.57
N MET A 17 0.29 7.70 -2.69
CA MET A 17 0.76 6.32 -2.74
C MET A 17 2.13 6.21 -2.08
N PRO A 18 2.26 5.49 -0.95
CA PRO A 18 3.54 5.38 -0.26
C PRO A 18 4.41 4.28 -0.84
N PHE A 19 5.70 4.54 -0.91
CA PHE A 19 6.73 3.53 -1.22
C PHE A 19 7.41 3.15 0.08
N LEU A 20 7.13 1.95 0.54
CA LEU A 20 7.57 1.42 1.82
C LEU A 20 8.73 0.45 1.62
N GLY A 21 9.63 0.38 2.54
CA GLY A 21 10.74 -0.55 2.49
C GLY A 21 11.34 -0.77 3.87
N ASP A 22 12.23 -1.68 3.98
CA ASP A 22 12.51 -2.71 2.98
C ASP A 22 11.73 -3.97 3.32
N THR A 23 11.24 -4.67 2.31
CA THR A 23 10.56 -5.96 2.53
C THR A 23 11.59 -7.03 2.91
N ASP A 24 11.12 -8.07 3.62
CA ASP A 24 11.95 -9.22 3.93
C ASP A 24 12.44 -9.84 2.61
N LYS A 25 13.74 -10.15 2.54
CA LYS A 25 14.35 -10.70 1.32
C LYS A 25 13.71 -12.01 0.86
N ASN A 26 13.05 -12.73 1.75
CA ASN A 26 12.39 -13.99 1.41
C ASN A 26 11.10 -13.80 0.61
N ILE A 27 10.54 -12.58 0.59
CA ILE A 27 9.31 -12.27 -0.15
C ILE A 27 9.55 -11.33 -1.32
N ARG A 28 10.80 -10.97 -1.60
CA ARG A 28 11.12 -10.08 -2.72
C ARG A 28 10.88 -10.79 -4.04
N CYS A 29 10.27 -10.06 -4.98
CA CYS A 29 9.95 -10.59 -6.30
C CYS A 29 10.00 -9.46 -7.32
N GLU A 30 10.14 -9.84 -8.58
CA GLU A 30 10.17 -8.87 -9.68
C GLU A 30 8.75 -8.40 -10.02
N ARG A 31 8.66 -7.27 -10.70
CA ARG A 31 7.40 -6.79 -11.26
C ARG A 31 6.84 -7.81 -12.26
N LEU A 32 5.51 -7.81 -12.40
CA LEU A 32 4.86 -8.63 -13.41
C LEU A 32 5.31 -8.20 -14.80
N GLU A 33 5.57 -9.15 -15.68
CA GLU A 33 5.91 -8.85 -17.07
C GLU A 33 4.76 -8.12 -17.77
N THR A 34 3.54 -8.57 -17.51
CA THR A 34 2.33 -7.93 -18.02
C THR A 34 1.61 -7.28 -16.85
N PRO A 35 1.61 -5.93 -16.75
CA PRO A 35 0.90 -5.24 -15.68
C PRO A 35 -0.59 -5.55 -15.69
N ARG A 36 -1.18 -5.56 -14.51
CA ARG A 36 -2.64 -5.71 -14.38
C ARG A 36 -3.31 -4.45 -14.93
N VAL A 37 -4.39 -4.63 -15.66
CA VAL A 37 -5.17 -3.51 -16.20
C VAL A 37 -5.83 -2.72 -15.08
N ARG A 38 -6.25 -3.42 -14.03
CA ARG A 38 -7.00 -2.82 -12.93
C ARG A 38 -6.56 -3.42 -11.61
N VAL A 39 -6.01 -2.57 -10.75
CA VAL A 39 -5.65 -2.91 -9.37
C VAL A 39 -6.62 -2.17 -8.45
N PRO A 40 -7.36 -2.87 -7.60
CA PRO A 40 -8.33 -2.21 -6.71
C PRO A 40 -7.67 -1.26 -5.73
N LYS A 41 -8.38 -0.19 -5.40
CA LYS A 41 -7.99 0.73 -4.34
C LYS A 41 -7.76 -0.03 -3.03
N GLY A 42 -6.72 0.35 -2.31
CA GLY A 42 -6.35 -0.30 -1.04
C GLY A 42 -5.51 -1.56 -1.20
N SER A 43 -5.22 -1.99 -2.44
CA SER A 43 -4.37 -3.14 -2.67
C SER A 43 -2.97 -2.90 -2.17
N ILE A 44 -2.39 -3.92 -1.51
CA ILE A 44 -1.02 -3.88 -1.03
C ILE A 44 -0.18 -4.69 -1.99
N GLY A 45 0.80 -4.03 -2.61
CA GLY A 45 1.66 -4.65 -3.60
C GLY A 45 3.10 -4.71 -3.15
N ILE A 46 3.84 -5.69 -3.68
CA ILE A 46 5.27 -5.80 -3.47
C ILE A 46 5.98 -5.95 -4.81
N THR A 47 7.16 -5.39 -4.89
CA THR A 47 8.10 -5.63 -5.98
C THR A 47 9.51 -5.33 -5.48
N GLU A 48 10.46 -6.19 -5.79
CA GLU A 48 11.84 -6.05 -5.33
C GLU A 48 11.86 -5.82 -3.81
N GLN A 49 12.48 -4.73 -3.33
CA GLN A 49 12.57 -4.44 -1.89
C GLN A 49 11.45 -3.54 -1.37
N PHE A 50 10.52 -3.15 -2.23
CA PHE A 50 9.50 -2.17 -1.89
C PHE A 50 8.12 -2.78 -1.73
N ALA A 51 7.31 -2.14 -0.92
CA ALA A 51 5.89 -2.37 -0.79
C ALA A 51 5.15 -1.05 -1.03
N ASN A 52 3.91 -1.13 -1.46
CA ASN A 52 3.07 0.04 -1.63
C ASN A 52 1.62 -0.25 -1.26
N ILE A 53 0.84 0.82 -1.18
CA ILE A 53 -0.61 0.74 -1.02
C ILE A 53 -1.22 1.61 -2.11
N TYR A 54 -2.04 1.01 -2.97
CA TYR A 54 -2.70 1.73 -4.05
C TYR A 54 -3.80 2.64 -3.46
N THR A 55 -3.68 3.93 -3.68
CA THR A 55 -4.64 4.92 -3.17
C THR A 55 -5.84 5.10 -4.08
N PHE A 56 -5.73 4.69 -5.33
CA PHE A 56 -6.79 4.71 -6.32
C PHE A 56 -6.75 3.42 -7.13
N GLU A 57 -7.90 3.05 -7.71
CA GLU A 57 -7.91 1.98 -8.70
C GLU A 57 -7.11 2.42 -9.93
N SER A 58 -6.15 1.60 -10.34
CA SER A 58 -5.23 1.96 -11.41
C SER A 58 -4.56 0.71 -11.98
N PRO A 59 -3.96 0.79 -13.18
CA PRO A 59 -3.10 -0.29 -13.66
C PRO A 59 -1.84 -0.39 -12.80
N GLY A 60 -1.27 -1.59 -12.71
CA GLY A 60 -0.03 -1.75 -11.99
C GLY A 60 0.62 -3.11 -12.19
N GLY A 61 1.94 -3.15 -12.09
CA GLY A 61 2.74 -4.35 -12.29
C GLY A 61 3.30 -4.97 -11.02
N TRP A 62 2.87 -4.49 -9.86
CA TRP A 62 3.33 -5.04 -8.57
C TRP A 62 2.54 -6.30 -8.22
N ASN A 63 3.16 -7.17 -7.43
CA ASN A 63 2.51 -8.39 -6.96
C ASN A 63 1.61 -8.06 -5.79
N ILE A 64 0.31 -8.33 -5.92
CA ILE A 64 -0.69 -7.97 -4.92
C ILE A 64 -0.76 -9.08 -3.87
N ILE A 65 -0.54 -8.71 -2.61
CA ILE A 65 -0.53 -9.66 -1.49
C ILE A 65 -1.61 -9.39 -0.46
N GLY A 66 -2.35 -8.30 -0.59
CA GLY A 66 -3.40 -7.99 0.36
C GLY A 66 -4.18 -6.75 -0.03
N ASN A 67 -5.08 -6.36 0.85
CA ASN A 67 -5.89 -5.16 0.68
C ASN A 67 -6.21 -4.56 2.05
N THR A 68 -6.24 -3.23 2.14
CA THR A 68 -6.64 -2.53 3.34
C THR A 68 -7.93 -1.73 3.09
N PRO A 69 -8.88 -1.76 4.03
CA PRO A 69 -10.06 -0.91 3.96
C PRO A 69 -9.79 0.52 4.44
N LYS A 70 -8.63 0.75 5.05
CA LYS A 70 -8.25 2.07 5.57
C LYS A 70 -8.04 3.05 4.43
N ARG A 71 -8.62 4.23 4.56
CA ARG A 71 -8.45 5.29 3.59
C ARG A 71 -7.05 5.89 3.75
N ILE A 72 -6.22 5.77 2.71
CA ILE A 72 -4.83 6.22 2.72
C ILE A 72 -4.71 7.63 2.16
N PHE A 73 -5.61 8.03 1.27
CA PHE A 73 -5.61 9.37 0.69
C PHE A 73 -7.03 9.92 0.68
N GLU A 74 -7.21 11.12 1.22
CA GLU A 74 -8.50 11.81 1.25
C GLU A 74 -8.30 13.28 0.85
N ILE A 75 -8.71 13.60 -0.37
CA ILE A 75 -8.52 14.94 -0.93
C ILE A 75 -9.30 16.02 -0.16
N LYS A 76 -10.38 15.62 0.51
CA LYS A 76 -11.20 16.56 1.29
C LYS A 76 -10.49 17.02 2.57
N ASN A 77 -9.48 16.30 3.01
CA ASN A 77 -8.67 16.70 4.16
C ASN A 77 -7.55 17.62 3.67
N LEU A 78 -7.82 18.92 3.66
CA LEU A 78 -6.91 19.92 3.09
C LEU A 78 -5.59 20.04 3.86
N ASN A 79 -5.57 19.71 5.15
CA ASN A 79 -4.36 19.82 5.98
C ASN A 79 -3.42 18.63 5.77
N GLN A 80 -3.97 17.44 5.62
CA GLN A 80 -3.18 16.22 5.45
C GLN A 80 -3.96 15.22 4.62
N PRO A 81 -3.97 15.36 3.29
CA PRO A 81 -4.72 14.45 2.43
C PRO A 81 -4.15 13.03 2.41
N ALA A 82 -2.82 12.88 2.56
CA ALA A 82 -2.18 11.57 2.61
C ALA A 82 -1.98 11.12 4.05
N LEU A 83 -2.37 9.88 4.37
CA LEU A 83 -2.18 9.31 5.70
C LEU A 83 -0.70 9.05 5.97
N ILE A 84 0.02 8.56 4.98
CA ILE A 84 1.43 8.17 5.10
C ILE A 84 2.29 9.15 4.33
N ASN A 85 3.32 9.68 4.99
CA ASN A 85 4.23 10.65 4.41
C ASN A 85 5.68 10.14 4.45
N PRO A 86 6.58 10.67 3.60
CA PRO A 86 7.99 10.30 3.65
C PRO A 86 8.55 10.48 5.05
N GLY A 87 9.31 9.49 5.51
CA GLY A 87 9.86 9.48 6.86
C GLY A 87 9.01 8.75 7.89
N ASP A 88 7.75 8.45 7.57
CA ASP A 88 6.87 7.72 8.48
C ASP A 88 7.27 6.24 8.56
N LYS A 89 6.98 5.65 9.72
CA LYS A 89 7.11 4.20 9.92
C LYS A 89 5.72 3.59 9.87
N VAL A 90 5.60 2.46 9.19
CA VAL A 90 4.31 1.79 8.96
C VAL A 90 4.43 0.33 9.38
N LYS A 91 3.45 -0.13 10.16
CA LYS A 91 3.34 -1.53 10.52
C LYS A 91 1.94 -2.01 10.16
N PHE A 92 1.87 -3.16 9.51
CA PHE A 92 0.60 -3.77 9.13
C PHE A 92 0.15 -4.77 10.18
N TYR A 93 -1.15 -4.93 10.33
CA TYR A 93 -1.71 -6.02 11.11
C TYR A 93 -2.88 -6.66 10.37
N GLN A 94 -3.09 -7.93 10.63
CA GLN A 94 -4.13 -8.70 9.95
C GLN A 94 -5.47 -8.47 10.65
N ILE A 95 -6.53 -8.32 9.84
CA ILE A 95 -7.90 -8.22 10.34
C ILE A 95 -8.73 -9.35 9.74
N THR A 96 -9.86 -9.65 10.36
CA THR A 96 -10.80 -10.66 9.85
C THR A 96 -11.58 -10.09 8.66
N LYS A 97 -12.22 -10.99 7.90
CA LYS A 97 -13.10 -10.59 6.80
C LYS A 97 -14.25 -9.72 7.31
N ASP A 98 -14.82 -10.07 8.46
CA ASP A 98 -15.92 -9.30 9.05
C ASP A 98 -15.46 -7.91 9.43
N GLU A 99 -14.29 -7.76 10.05
CA GLU A 99 -13.71 -6.47 10.37
C GLU A 99 -13.47 -5.62 9.12
N TYR A 100 -13.00 -6.27 8.05
CA TYR A 100 -12.78 -5.60 6.77
C TYR A 100 -14.08 -5.06 6.18
N LEU A 101 -15.13 -5.91 6.11
CA LEU A 101 -16.40 -5.54 5.51
C LEU A 101 -17.16 -4.48 6.31
N ASN A 102 -16.94 -4.43 7.62
CA ASN A 102 -17.61 -3.49 8.52
C ASN A 102 -16.69 -2.32 8.92
N TRP A 103 -15.61 -2.12 8.19
CA TRP A 103 -14.66 -1.06 8.50
C TRP A 103 -15.35 0.31 8.45
N ASN A 104 -15.17 1.06 9.52
CA ASN A 104 -15.78 2.39 9.67
C ASN A 104 -14.70 3.39 10.08
N GLU A 105 -14.58 4.47 9.33
CA GLU A 105 -13.60 5.51 9.59
C GLU A 105 -14.20 6.77 10.16
#